data_b9d9fc15e4489c579b14d994976f9211
#
_entry.id   b9d9fc15e4489c579b14d994976f9211
#
_cell.length_a   1.000
_cell.length_b   1.000
_cell.length_c   1.000
_cell.angle_alpha   90.00
_cell.angle_beta   90.00
_cell.angle_gamma   90.00
#
_symmetry.space_group_name_H-M   'P 1'
#
loop_
_entity.id
_entity.type
_entity.pdbx_description
1 polymer ?
#
loop_
_entity_poly.entity_id
_entity_poly.type
_entity_poly.pdbx_seq_one_letter_code
_entity_poly.pdbx_strand_id
1 'polypeptide(L)'
;MATPRGRPVRSEPLGILLISGGHERAHYALMMAAGAAALGRKVVLFATNEGCRALMPDAFAGDAREVAAVARGVASIVELVEAAAELGVRRIACEAGLRMIDADAAPLAAGVEVAGIATFLEAVGSGQIVTL
;
A
#
# COMPACT_ATOMS: atom_id res chain seq x y z
N MET A 1 -28.83 -2.00 -12.38
CA MET A 1 -28.51 -1.89 -12.52
C MET A 1 -28.07 -1.75 -12.64
N ALA A 2 -27.89 -1.51 -12.60
CA ALA A 2 -27.36 -1.33 -12.68
C ALA A 2 -26.80 -1.10 -12.22
N THR A 3 -26.56 -1.19 -12.07
CA THR A 3 -25.97 -1.11 -11.88
C THR A 3 -25.86 -0.83 -11.86
N PRO A 4 -26.00 -1.00 -11.41
CA PRO A 4 -25.66 -0.44 -11.98
C PRO A 4 -25.10 -0.35 -12.84
N ARG A 5 -25.48 -0.63 -13.52
CA ARG A 5 -24.80 -0.39 -14.29
C ARG A 5 -24.19 0.48 -13.99
N GLY A 6 -23.96 0.27 -13.80
CA GLY A 6 -23.33 0.92 -13.05
C GLY A 6 -22.53 2.09 -13.17
N ARG A 7 -22.02 2.53 -12.10
CA ARG A 7 -21.13 3.66 -12.11
C ARG A 7 -19.81 3.30 -12.78
N PRO A 8 -19.27 4.17 -13.64
CA PRO A 8 -17.92 3.98 -14.12
C PRO A 8 -16.93 4.08 -12.96
N VAL A 9 -15.81 3.41 -13.09
CA VAL A 9 -14.70 3.53 -12.15
C VAL A 9 -14.13 4.94 -12.24
N ARG A 10 -13.80 5.53 -11.10
CA ARG A 10 -13.21 6.89 -11.08
C ARG A 10 -11.89 6.89 -11.82
N SER A 11 -11.68 7.91 -12.64
CA SER A 11 -10.45 8.07 -13.41
C SER A 11 -9.31 8.65 -12.60
N GLU A 12 -9.61 9.40 -11.52
CA GLU A 12 -8.56 9.96 -10.66
C GLU A 12 -7.87 8.86 -9.85
N PRO A 13 -6.57 8.99 -9.64
CA PRO A 13 -5.84 8.04 -8.81
C PRO A 13 -6.36 8.00 -7.38
N LEU A 14 -6.20 6.85 -6.75
CA LEU A 14 -6.38 6.70 -5.31
C LEU A 14 -5.01 6.73 -4.65
N GLY A 15 -4.80 7.67 -3.74
CA GLY A 15 -3.62 7.71 -2.90
C GLY A 15 -3.90 7.06 -1.56
N ILE A 16 -2.99 6.21 -1.11
CA ILE A 16 -3.06 5.63 0.23
C ILE A 16 -1.79 6.04 0.97
N LEU A 17 -1.96 6.73 2.08
CA LEU A 17 -0.86 7.18 2.93
C LEU A 17 -0.82 6.30 4.16
N LEU A 18 0.21 5.45 4.24
CA LEU A 18 0.39 4.54 5.37
C LEU A 18 1.48 5.07 6.29
N ILE A 19 1.09 5.50 7.48
CA ILE A 19 2.01 6.00 8.50
C ILE A 19 2.23 4.93 9.58
N SER A 20 1.20 4.16 9.85
CA SER A 20 1.19 3.17 10.94
C SER A 20 2.04 1.95 10.63
N GLY A 21 2.75 1.45 11.63
CA GLY A 21 3.63 0.29 11.50
C GLY A 21 3.00 -1.03 11.92
N GLY A 22 1.77 -1.02 12.44
CA GLY A 22 1.10 -2.24 12.88
C GLY A 22 0.50 -3.04 11.73
N HIS A 23 0.35 -4.32 11.95
CA HIS A 23 -0.18 -5.25 10.94
C HIS A 23 -1.57 -4.84 10.44
N GLU A 24 -2.47 -4.47 11.33
CA GLU A 24 -3.87 -4.22 10.96
C GLU A 24 -4.02 -3.11 9.92
N ARG A 25 -3.38 -1.97 10.13
CA ARG A 25 -3.47 -0.85 9.19
C ARG A 25 -2.70 -1.12 7.91
N ALA A 26 -1.54 -1.74 8.01
CA ALA A 26 -0.78 -2.13 6.82
C ALA A 26 -1.56 -3.14 5.98
N HIS A 27 -2.21 -4.09 6.62
CA HIS A 27 -3.05 -5.09 5.95
C HIS A 27 -4.18 -4.41 5.17
N TYR A 28 -4.90 -3.48 5.80
CA TYR A 28 -5.99 -2.78 5.11
C TYR A 28 -5.50 -1.79 4.05
N ALA A 29 -4.35 -1.17 4.25
CA ALA A 29 -3.77 -0.34 3.20
C ALA A 29 -3.54 -1.16 1.92
N LEU A 30 -3.01 -2.36 2.08
CA LEU A 30 -2.78 -3.27 0.95
C LEU A 30 -4.08 -3.87 0.40
N MET A 31 -5.04 -4.17 1.27
CA MET A 31 -6.38 -4.61 0.85
C MET A 31 -7.03 -3.56 -0.05
N MET A 32 -7.01 -2.30 0.38
CA MET A 32 -7.57 -1.20 -0.40
C MET A 32 -6.82 -0.98 -1.70
N ALA A 33 -5.49 -1.04 -1.64
CA ALA A 33 -4.66 -0.86 -2.83
C ALA A 33 -4.96 -1.92 -3.88
N ALA A 34 -4.93 -3.18 -3.48
CA ALA A 34 -5.19 -4.30 -4.39
C ALA A 34 -6.63 -4.27 -4.89
N GLY A 35 -7.59 -4.01 -4.01
CA GLY A 35 -9.01 -3.95 -4.38
C GLY A 35 -9.31 -2.83 -5.39
N ALA A 36 -8.79 -1.64 -5.15
CA ALA A 36 -9.00 -0.52 -6.06
C ALA A 36 -8.30 -0.76 -7.42
N ALA A 37 -7.09 -1.30 -7.40
CA ALA A 37 -6.37 -1.63 -8.62
C ALA A 37 -7.09 -2.73 -9.43
N ALA A 38 -7.67 -3.72 -8.74
CA ALA A 38 -8.46 -4.75 -9.39
C ALA A 38 -9.71 -4.20 -10.07
N LEU A 39 -10.23 -3.07 -9.58
CA LEU A 39 -11.33 -2.36 -10.21
C LEU A 39 -10.89 -1.45 -11.36
N GLY A 40 -9.61 -1.42 -11.68
CA GLY A 40 -9.08 -0.62 -12.77
C GLY A 40 -8.63 0.78 -12.38
N ARG A 41 -8.60 1.13 -11.10
CA ARG A 41 -8.12 2.44 -10.65
C ARG A 41 -6.58 2.44 -10.62
N LYS A 42 -6.03 3.61 -10.90
CA LYS A 42 -4.62 3.85 -10.61
C LYS A 42 -4.48 4.05 -9.10
N VAL A 43 -3.52 3.36 -8.49
CA VAL A 43 -3.30 3.42 -7.05
C VAL A 43 -1.86 3.77 -6.77
N VAL A 44 -1.65 4.70 -5.85
CA VAL A 44 -0.33 5.04 -5.33
C VAL A 44 -0.34 4.79 -3.83
N LEU A 45 0.48 3.87 -3.38
CA LEU A 45 0.68 3.58 -1.96
C LEU A 45 1.98 4.25 -1.51
N PHE A 46 1.85 5.20 -0.61
CA PHE A 46 2.98 5.96 -0.06
C PHE A 46 3.11 5.63 1.42
N ALA A 47 4.20 4.98 1.79
CA ALA A 47 4.46 4.63 3.18
C ALA A 47 5.49 5.57 3.77
N THR A 48 5.27 5.99 5.02
CA THR A 48 6.18 6.85 5.73
C THR A 48 6.35 6.38 7.18
N ASN A 49 7.45 6.78 7.82
CA ASN A 49 7.76 6.39 9.19
C ASN A 49 7.64 4.86 9.36
N GLU A 50 7.01 4.39 10.41
CA GLU A 50 6.88 2.94 10.66
C GLU A 50 6.09 2.21 9.56
N GLY A 51 5.25 2.92 8.83
CA GLY A 51 4.53 2.37 7.68
C GLY A 51 5.45 1.83 6.58
N CYS A 52 6.68 2.35 6.48
CA CYS A 52 7.67 1.88 5.52
C CYS A 52 7.99 0.39 5.68
N ARG A 53 7.78 -0.17 6.86
CA ARG A 53 8.06 -1.59 7.12
C ARG A 53 7.21 -2.50 6.25
N ALA A 54 6.02 -2.05 5.84
CA ALA A 54 5.15 -2.82 4.94
C ALA A 54 5.73 -2.96 3.52
N LEU A 55 6.70 -2.12 3.17
CA LEU A 55 7.35 -2.14 1.85
C LEU A 55 8.75 -2.79 1.89
N MET A 56 9.08 -3.43 3.00
CA MET A 56 10.34 -4.17 3.13
C MET A 56 10.13 -5.64 2.81
N PRO A 57 11.19 -6.36 2.40
CA PRO A 57 11.09 -7.81 2.20
C PRO A 57 10.66 -8.48 3.51
N ASP A 58 9.87 -9.54 3.38
CA ASP A 58 9.41 -10.35 4.53
C ASP A 58 8.67 -9.52 5.59
N ALA A 59 7.96 -8.48 5.15
CA ALA A 59 7.18 -7.64 6.03
C ALA A 59 6.22 -8.48 6.88
N PHE A 60 6.26 -8.25 8.19
CA PHE A 60 5.42 -8.95 9.17
C PHE A 60 5.64 -10.45 9.27
N ALA A 61 6.78 -10.97 8.78
CA ALA A 61 7.11 -12.38 8.95
C ALA A 61 7.08 -12.76 10.45
N GLY A 62 6.36 -13.81 10.79
CA GLY A 62 6.21 -14.25 12.17
C GLY A 62 5.19 -13.50 13.01
N ASP A 63 4.55 -12.48 12.45
CA ASP A 63 3.48 -11.75 13.16
C ASP A 63 2.27 -12.68 13.34
N ALA A 64 1.71 -12.70 14.54
CA ALA A 64 0.57 -13.56 14.85
C ALA A 64 -0.65 -13.29 13.98
N ARG A 65 -0.82 -12.05 13.51
CA ARG A 65 -1.93 -11.69 12.63
C ARG A 65 -1.74 -12.23 11.22
N GLU A 66 -0.50 -12.37 10.77
CA GLU A 66 -0.22 -13.04 9.48
C GLU A 66 -0.61 -14.52 9.57
N VAL A 67 -0.22 -15.18 10.64
CA VAL A 67 -0.57 -16.58 10.88
C VAL A 67 -2.11 -16.73 10.93
N ALA A 68 -2.77 -15.83 11.66
CA ALA A 68 -4.23 -15.86 11.78
C ALA A 68 -4.94 -15.64 10.44
N ALA A 69 -4.43 -14.75 9.61
CA ALA A 69 -5.00 -14.49 8.27
C ALA A 69 -4.99 -15.77 7.43
N VAL A 70 -3.83 -16.42 7.35
CA VAL A 70 -3.69 -17.67 6.59
C VAL A 70 -4.65 -18.74 7.13
N ALA A 71 -4.70 -18.90 8.45
CA ALA A 71 -5.56 -19.90 9.09
C ALA A 71 -7.06 -19.68 8.82
N ARG A 72 -7.45 -18.43 8.59
CA ARG A 72 -8.84 -18.05 8.38
C ARG A 72 -9.21 -17.83 6.91
N GLY A 73 -8.31 -18.15 5.99
CA GLY A 73 -8.56 -17.97 4.57
C GLY A 73 -8.60 -16.51 4.13
N VAL A 74 -7.99 -15.61 4.91
CA VAL A 74 -7.86 -14.19 4.57
C VAL A 74 -6.50 -13.97 3.93
N ALA A 75 -6.46 -13.17 2.88
CA ALA A 75 -5.19 -12.86 2.21
C ALA A 75 -4.21 -12.23 3.20
N SER A 76 -3.01 -12.76 3.26
CA SER A 76 -1.94 -12.24 4.12
C SER A 76 -1.31 -11.00 3.51
N ILE A 77 -0.51 -10.29 4.28
CA ILE A 77 0.25 -9.15 3.76
C ILE A 77 1.18 -9.60 2.63
N VAL A 78 1.83 -10.75 2.78
CA VAL A 78 2.70 -11.30 1.73
C VAL A 78 1.93 -11.48 0.41
N GLU A 79 0.75 -12.07 0.47
CA GLU A 79 -0.09 -12.27 -0.71
C GLU A 79 -0.55 -10.94 -1.30
N LEU A 80 -0.92 -9.99 -0.45
CA LEU A 80 -1.40 -8.67 -0.91
C LEU A 80 -0.29 -7.83 -1.54
N VAL A 81 0.93 -7.94 -1.03
CA VAL A 81 2.10 -7.27 -1.63
C VAL A 81 2.32 -7.78 -3.05
N GLU A 82 2.24 -9.09 -3.23
CA GLU A 82 2.38 -9.69 -4.55
C GLU A 82 1.24 -9.27 -5.48
N ALA A 83 0.01 -9.30 -4.99
CA ALA A 83 -1.15 -8.88 -5.78
C ALA A 83 -1.05 -7.40 -6.18
N ALA A 84 -0.66 -6.54 -5.26
CA ALA A 84 -0.49 -5.12 -5.54
C ALA A 84 0.57 -4.89 -6.64
N ALA A 85 1.67 -5.61 -6.57
CA ALA A 85 2.72 -5.52 -7.60
C ALA A 85 2.19 -5.95 -8.97
N GLU A 86 1.49 -7.08 -9.03
CA GLU A 86 0.93 -7.60 -10.28
C GLU A 86 -0.14 -6.69 -10.87
N LEU A 87 -0.91 -6.02 -10.01
CA LEU A 87 -1.96 -5.10 -10.44
C LEU A 87 -1.44 -3.70 -10.77
N GLY A 88 -0.15 -3.48 -10.67
CA GLY A 88 0.47 -2.22 -11.05
C GLY A 88 0.31 -1.09 -10.03
N VAL A 89 0.08 -1.42 -8.77
CA VAL A 89 0.08 -0.41 -7.70
C VAL A 89 1.47 0.22 -7.60
N ARG A 90 1.54 1.54 -7.71
CA ARG A 90 2.79 2.27 -7.52
C ARG A 90 3.08 2.35 -6.02
N ARG A 91 4.26 1.90 -5.62
CA ARG A 91 4.64 1.82 -4.20
C ARG A 91 5.85 2.69 -3.96
N ILE A 92 5.69 3.65 -3.05
CA ILE A 92 6.72 4.63 -2.72
C ILE A 92 6.99 4.61 -1.22
N ALA A 93 8.25 4.46 -0.85
CA ALA A 93 8.69 4.64 0.53
C ALA A 93 9.20 6.07 0.69
N CYS A 94 8.72 6.75 1.72
CA CYS A 94 9.08 8.14 1.99
C CYS A 94 10.54 8.23 2.45
N GLU A 95 11.35 9.01 1.75
CA GLU A 95 12.75 9.20 2.10
C GLU A 95 12.91 9.72 3.53
N ALA A 96 12.15 10.74 3.90
CA ALA A 96 12.20 11.30 5.26
C ALA A 96 11.71 10.29 6.29
N GLY A 97 10.66 9.54 5.96
CA GLY A 97 10.10 8.52 6.85
C GLY A 97 11.07 7.39 7.13
N LEU A 98 11.82 6.96 6.11
CA LEU A 98 12.87 5.94 6.30
C LEU A 98 13.96 6.44 7.25
N ARG A 99 14.34 7.71 7.13
CA ARG A 99 15.33 8.31 8.05
C ARG A 99 14.79 8.39 9.47
N MET A 100 13.52 8.72 9.62
CA MET A 100 12.90 8.82 10.95
C MET A 100 12.94 7.51 11.72
N ILE A 101 12.93 6.39 11.04
CA ILE A 101 12.99 5.07 11.67
C ILE A 101 14.37 4.41 11.53
N ASP A 102 15.36 5.18 11.13
CA ASP A 102 16.75 4.72 10.95
C ASP A 102 16.82 3.52 10.00
N ALA A 103 16.07 3.58 8.92
CA ALA A 103 15.98 2.50 7.92
C ALA A 103 16.32 2.96 6.51
N ASP A 104 17.01 4.07 6.35
CA ASP A 104 17.37 4.62 5.04
C ASP A 104 18.33 3.72 4.24
N ALA A 105 19.04 2.83 4.91
CA ALA A 105 19.89 1.83 4.26
C ALA A 105 19.25 0.44 4.21
N ALA A 106 18.02 0.27 4.72
CA ALA A 106 17.35 -1.02 4.74
C ALA A 106 16.90 -1.42 3.33
N PRO A 107 16.90 -2.72 3.01
CA PRO A 107 16.41 -3.17 1.71
C PRO A 107 14.90 -2.97 1.62
N LEU A 108 14.44 -2.63 0.42
CA LEU A 108 13.00 -2.51 0.11
C LEU A 108 12.58 -3.63 -0.83
N ALA A 109 11.30 -3.95 -0.83
CA ALA A 109 10.75 -4.94 -1.75
C ALA A 109 10.96 -4.49 -3.20
N ALA A 110 11.02 -5.46 -4.11
CA ALA A 110 11.26 -5.18 -5.52
C ALA A 110 10.19 -4.23 -6.08
N GLY A 111 10.62 -3.23 -6.85
CA GLY A 111 9.72 -2.28 -7.49
C GLY A 111 9.28 -1.11 -6.61
N VAL A 112 9.71 -1.05 -5.35
CA VAL A 112 9.42 0.07 -4.48
C VAL A 112 10.35 1.23 -4.80
N GLU A 113 9.78 2.42 -4.99
CA GLU A 113 10.54 3.66 -5.21
C GLU A 113 10.81 4.35 -3.87
N VAL A 114 11.84 5.17 -3.83
CA VAL A 114 12.09 6.07 -2.69
C VAL A 114 11.89 7.49 -3.21
N ALA A 115 11.01 8.25 -2.56
CA ALA A 115 10.74 9.63 -2.95
C ALA A 115 10.13 10.40 -1.78
N GLY A 116 9.92 11.70 -1.97
CA GLY A 116 9.33 12.56 -0.94
C GLY A 116 7.81 12.69 -1.10
N ILE A 117 7.22 13.36 -0.14
CA ILE A 117 5.75 13.60 -0.10
C ILE A 117 5.26 14.34 -1.35
N ALA A 118 6.06 15.24 -1.91
CA ALA A 118 5.66 16.00 -3.10
C ALA A 118 5.41 15.07 -4.30
N THR A 119 6.22 14.02 -4.46
CA THR A 119 6.04 13.03 -5.52
C THR A 119 4.70 12.31 -5.35
N PHE A 120 4.35 11.96 -4.13
CA PHE A 120 3.07 11.31 -3.83
C PHE A 120 1.90 12.23 -4.18
N LEU A 121 1.95 13.46 -3.70
CA LEU A 121 0.88 14.44 -3.95
C LEU A 121 0.70 14.71 -5.43
N GLU A 122 1.78 14.81 -6.18
CA GLU A 122 1.75 15.00 -7.62
C GLU A 122 1.12 13.79 -8.32
N ALA A 123 1.49 12.58 -7.90
CA ALA A 123 0.97 11.34 -8.48
C ALA A 123 -0.53 11.18 -8.24
N VAL A 124 -1.03 11.61 -7.08
CA VAL A 124 -2.46 11.54 -6.74
C VAL A 124 -3.24 12.65 -7.45
N GLY A 125 -2.64 13.83 -7.59
CA GLY A 125 -3.30 14.97 -8.22
C GLY A 125 -4.60 15.33 -7.52
N SER A 126 -5.70 15.36 -8.27
CA SER A 126 -7.03 15.66 -7.72
C SER A 126 -7.75 14.44 -7.13
N GLY A 127 -7.06 13.31 -7.07
CA GLY A 127 -7.65 12.08 -6.55
C GLY A 127 -7.83 12.09 -5.03
N GLN A 128 -8.47 11.06 -4.55
CA GLN A 128 -8.72 10.81 -3.14
C GLN A 128 -7.44 10.38 -2.43
N ILE A 129 -7.29 10.77 -1.17
CA ILE A 129 -6.24 10.25 -0.29
C ILE A 129 -6.89 9.63 0.93
N VAL A 130 -6.51 8.42 1.25
CA VAL A 130 -6.91 7.71 2.47
C VAL A 130 -5.65 7.55 3.33
N THR A 131 -5.74 7.93 4.59
CA THR A 131 -4.61 7.86 5.53
C THR A 131 -4.85 6.78 6.58
N LEU A 132 -3.87 5.93 6.78
CA LEU A 132 -3.92 4.81 7.72
C LEU A 132 -2.71 4.79 8.65
#